data_7a1b29022445de82855a65bbef6f231c
#
_entry.id   7a1b29022445de82855a65bbef6f231c
#
_cell.length_a   1.000
_cell.length_b   1.000
_cell.length_c   1.000
_cell.angle_alpha   90.00
_cell.angle_beta   90.00
_cell.angle_gamma   90.00
#
_symmetry.space_group_name_H-M   'P 1'
#
loop_
_entity.id
_entity.type
_entity.pdbx_description
1 polymer ?
#
loop_
_entity_poly.entity_id
_entity_poly.type
_entity_poly.pdbx_seq_one_letter_code
_entity_poly.pdbx_strand_id
1 'polypeptide(L)'
;MRLSQYFLPTLKEDPKEAEIASHRLMLRAGMIQQNGAGVYTWLPMGLRVLRKIEAIVRRNQDAAGAQECLMPTIQSADLWKESGRYDAYGKEMLRITDRHDREMLYGPTNEEVITDIFRSHIKSYKDLPKNLYHIQWKFRDEIRPRFGVMRGREFLMKDNYSFDLTKEDAEYSYKKMFLAYLKTFRD
;
A
#
# COMPACT_ATOMS: atom_id res chain seq x y z
N MET A 1 -13.58 -9.32 25.32
CA MET A 1 -12.53 -10.38 25.39
C MET A 1 -11.69 -10.08 26.62
N ARG A 2 -11.42 -11.07 27.45
CA ARG A 2 -10.59 -10.93 28.67
C ARG A 2 -9.11 -10.88 28.25
N LEU A 3 -8.30 -10.08 28.93
CA LEU A 3 -6.87 -9.95 28.64
C LEU A 3 -6.13 -11.29 28.77
N SER A 4 -6.54 -12.13 29.70
CA SER A 4 -6.01 -13.49 29.92
C SER A 4 -6.24 -14.45 28.74
N GLN A 5 -7.13 -14.12 27.81
CA GLN A 5 -7.45 -14.87 26.60
C GLN A 5 -6.94 -14.20 25.32
N TYR A 6 -6.37 -12.99 25.45
CA TYR A 6 -5.90 -12.22 24.31
C TYR A 6 -4.44 -12.55 24.02
N PHE A 7 -4.15 -12.93 22.78
CA PHE A 7 -2.76 -13.19 22.37
C PHE A 7 -1.98 -11.86 22.29
N LEU A 8 -1.20 -11.59 23.32
CA LEU A 8 -0.39 -10.38 23.47
C LEU A 8 1.01 -10.73 23.99
N PRO A 9 1.92 -11.19 23.12
CA PRO A 9 3.27 -11.61 23.50
C PRO A 9 4.18 -10.41 23.70
N THR A 10 4.12 -9.79 24.87
CA THR A 10 4.98 -8.65 25.22
C THR A 10 6.39 -9.11 25.59
N LEU A 11 7.39 -8.27 25.26
CA LEU A 11 8.79 -8.51 25.62
C LEU A 11 9.21 -7.60 26.76
N LYS A 12 9.99 -8.15 27.70
CA LYS A 12 10.58 -7.38 28.82
C LYS A 12 11.78 -6.55 28.37
N GLU A 13 12.62 -7.12 27.54
CA GLU A 13 13.86 -6.52 27.05
C GLU A 13 13.70 -5.84 25.71
N ASP A 14 14.57 -4.92 25.40
CA ASP A 14 14.63 -4.25 24.11
C ASP A 14 15.25 -5.18 23.07
N PRO A 15 14.58 -5.40 21.92
CA PRO A 15 15.14 -6.16 20.82
C PRO A 15 16.39 -5.47 20.27
N LYS A 16 17.49 -6.23 20.11
CA LYS A 16 18.77 -5.70 19.67
C LYS A 16 18.75 -5.08 18.27
N GLU A 17 17.86 -5.57 17.41
CA GLU A 17 17.67 -5.14 16.03
C GLU A 17 16.85 -3.85 15.89
N ALA A 18 16.25 -3.35 16.99
CA ALA A 18 15.34 -2.21 16.95
C ALA A 18 16.03 -0.92 17.44
N GLU A 19 16.59 -0.16 16.50
CA GLU A 19 17.31 1.08 16.79
C GLU A 19 16.38 2.24 17.20
N ILE A 20 15.25 2.41 16.45
CA ILE A 20 14.32 3.52 16.70
C ILE A 20 13.21 3.15 17.68
N ALA A 21 12.71 4.16 18.39
CA ALA A 21 11.70 3.98 19.45
C ALA A 21 10.42 3.32 18.96
N SER A 22 9.90 3.71 17.79
CA SER A 22 8.66 3.13 17.23
C SER A 22 8.79 1.64 16.95
N HIS A 23 9.89 1.21 16.32
CA HIS A 23 10.15 -0.21 16.04
C HIS A 23 10.28 -1.00 17.34
N ARG A 24 11.10 -0.51 18.27
CA ARG A 24 11.31 -1.12 19.58
C ARG A 24 10.01 -1.29 20.36
N LEU A 25 9.21 -0.23 20.45
CA LEU A 25 7.95 -0.26 21.19
C LEU A 25 6.91 -1.17 20.53
N MET A 26 6.82 -1.22 19.20
CA MET A 26 5.91 -2.13 18.50
C MET A 26 6.26 -3.61 18.75
N LEU A 27 7.54 -3.97 18.71
CA LEU A 27 8.01 -5.33 19.05
C LEU A 27 7.72 -5.65 20.51
N ARG A 28 8.09 -4.77 21.43
CA ARG A 28 7.89 -4.97 22.89
C ARG A 28 6.42 -5.09 23.27
N ALA A 29 5.55 -4.30 22.65
CA ALA A 29 4.11 -4.34 22.91
C ALA A 29 3.42 -5.55 22.27
N GLY A 30 4.13 -6.44 21.59
CA GLY A 30 3.54 -7.58 20.90
C GLY A 30 2.59 -7.16 19.77
N MET A 31 2.89 -6.06 19.08
CA MET A 31 2.11 -5.57 17.95
C MET A 31 2.55 -6.21 16.63
N ILE A 32 3.83 -6.46 16.49
CA ILE A 32 4.45 -7.04 15.30
C ILE A 32 5.47 -8.11 15.69
N GLN A 33 5.73 -9.02 14.76
CA GLN A 33 6.83 -9.98 14.80
C GLN A 33 7.59 -9.92 13.48
N GLN A 34 8.91 -9.82 13.55
CA GLN A 34 9.75 -9.85 12.36
C GLN A 34 9.89 -11.28 11.84
N ASN A 35 9.60 -11.48 10.56
CA ASN A 35 9.76 -12.78 9.87
C ASN A 35 11.01 -12.80 8.99
N GLY A 36 11.47 -11.63 8.59
CA GLY A 36 12.65 -11.42 7.78
C GLY A 36 12.97 -9.94 7.67
N ALA A 37 14.06 -9.57 7.05
CA ALA A 37 14.43 -8.17 6.85
C ALA A 37 13.31 -7.41 6.12
N GLY A 38 12.67 -6.46 6.79
CA GLY A 38 11.58 -5.65 6.24
C GLY A 38 10.25 -6.39 6.00
N VAL A 39 10.07 -7.60 6.59
CA VAL A 39 8.84 -8.38 6.49
C VAL A 39 8.33 -8.69 7.89
N TYR A 40 7.08 -8.33 8.17
CA TYR A 40 6.50 -8.41 9.52
C TYR A 40 5.14 -9.08 9.53
N THR A 41 4.93 -9.93 10.53
CA THR A 41 3.58 -10.36 10.92
C THR A 41 2.96 -9.28 11.80
N TRP A 42 1.76 -8.85 11.47
CA TRP A 42 0.95 -7.99 12.32
C TRP A 42 0.16 -8.86 13.30
N LEU A 43 0.57 -8.83 14.57
CA LEU A 43 -0.10 -9.57 15.64
C LEU A 43 -1.45 -8.91 15.99
N PRO A 44 -2.34 -9.57 16.76
CA PRO A 44 -3.71 -9.09 16.97
C PRO A 44 -3.82 -7.62 17.42
N MET A 45 -2.96 -7.16 18.32
CA MET A 45 -2.95 -5.76 18.75
C MET A 45 -2.52 -4.82 17.62
N GLY A 46 -1.44 -5.14 16.92
CA GLY A 46 -0.94 -4.36 15.80
C GLY A 46 -1.95 -4.28 14.66
N LEU A 47 -2.58 -5.42 14.32
CA LEU A 47 -3.61 -5.46 13.29
C LEU A 47 -4.83 -4.59 13.64
N ARG A 48 -5.23 -4.53 14.91
CA ARG A 48 -6.31 -3.61 15.34
C ARG A 48 -5.95 -2.15 15.12
N VAL A 49 -4.70 -1.76 15.39
CA VAL A 49 -4.22 -0.40 15.13
C VAL A 49 -4.19 -0.12 13.62
N LEU A 50 -3.64 -1.05 12.83
CA LEU A 50 -3.60 -0.93 11.38
C LEU A 50 -4.98 -0.72 10.78
N ARG A 51 -5.98 -1.53 11.20
CA ARG A 51 -7.38 -1.40 10.76
C ARG A 51 -8.02 -0.06 11.15
N LYS A 52 -7.65 0.52 12.29
CA LYS A 52 -8.11 1.87 12.66
C LYS A 52 -7.53 2.93 11.71
N ILE A 53 -6.26 2.82 11.38
CA ILE A 53 -5.61 3.71 10.41
C ILE A 53 -6.26 3.56 9.03
N GLU A 54 -6.51 2.33 8.58
CA GLU A 54 -7.25 2.09 7.34
C GLU A 54 -8.64 2.76 7.33
N ALA A 55 -9.38 2.67 8.45
CA ALA A 55 -10.70 3.28 8.56
C ALA A 55 -10.64 4.82 8.47
N ILE A 56 -9.61 5.44 9.08
CA ILE A 56 -9.38 6.88 8.97
C ILE A 56 -9.05 7.26 7.52
N VAL A 57 -8.19 6.51 6.87
CA VAL A 57 -7.81 6.72 5.47
C VAL A 57 -9.04 6.63 4.57
N ARG A 58 -9.83 5.53 4.66
CA ARG A 58 -11.06 5.35 3.87
C ARG A 58 -12.02 6.53 4.04
N ARG A 59 -12.35 6.88 5.28
CA ARG A 59 -13.26 8.00 5.57
C ARG A 59 -12.83 9.28 4.87
N ASN A 60 -11.55 9.61 4.89
CA ASN A 60 -11.05 10.86 4.29
C ASN A 60 -10.93 10.77 2.76
N GLN A 61 -10.64 9.59 2.19
CA GLN A 61 -10.66 9.38 0.74
C GLN A 61 -12.09 9.45 0.18
N ASP A 62 -13.05 8.76 0.81
CA ASP A 62 -14.45 8.77 0.43
C ASP A 62 -15.05 10.19 0.54
N ALA A 63 -14.74 10.91 1.62
CA ALA A 63 -15.17 12.30 1.81
C ALA A 63 -14.58 13.27 0.76
N ALA A 64 -13.44 12.91 0.14
CA ALA A 64 -12.88 13.65 -0.98
C ALA A 64 -13.49 13.24 -2.34
N GLY A 65 -14.43 12.27 -2.36
CA GLY A 65 -15.10 11.78 -3.56
C GLY A 65 -14.30 10.74 -4.34
N ALA A 66 -13.26 10.16 -3.74
CA ALA A 66 -12.58 9.01 -4.32
C ALA A 66 -13.39 7.73 -4.08
N GLN A 67 -13.28 6.75 -4.96
CA GLN A 67 -14.00 5.48 -4.89
C GLN A 67 -13.02 4.34 -4.65
N GLU A 68 -13.30 3.50 -3.65
CA GLU A 68 -12.44 2.35 -3.35
C GLU A 68 -12.64 1.24 -4.39
N CYS A 69 -11.55 0.69 -4.87
CA CYS A 69 -11.51 -0.56 -5.63
C CYS A 69 -10.46 -1.50 -5.01
N LEU A 70 -10.40 -2.74 -5.43
CA LEU A 70 -9.37 -3.69 -5.00
C LEU A 70 -8.76 -4.36 -6.23
N MET A 71 -7.54 -4.01 -6.54
CA MET A 71 -6.78 -4.57 -7.65
C MET A 71 -5.94 -5.77 -7.18
N PRO A 72 -5.57 -6.69 -8.08
CA PRO A 72 -4.75 -7.85 -7.71
C PRO A 72 -3.34 -7.44 -7.28
N THR A 73 -2.73 -8.25 -6.39
CA THR A 73 -1.32 -8.10 -6.00
C THR A 73 -0.38 -8.68 -7.07
N ILE A 74 -0.82 -9.75 -7.74
CA ILE A 74 -0.07 -10.36 -8.85
C ILE A 74 -0.52 -9.73 -10.16
N GLN A 75 0.43 -9.22 -10.92
CA GLN A 75 0.20 -8.47 -12.16
C GLN A 75 0.92 -9.15 -13.33
N SER A 76 0.36 -9.02 -14.54
CA SER A 76 1.01 -9.49 -15.76
C SER A 76 2.22 -8.62 -16.07
N ALA A 77 3.33 -9.25 -16.46
CA ALA A 77 4.52 -8.55 -16.95
C ALA A 77 4.23 -7.78 -18.24
N ASP A 78 3.24 -8.18 -19.04
CA ASP A 78 2.94 -7.54 -20.32
C ASP A 78 2.50 -6.08 -20.17
N LEU A 79 1.69 -5.76 -19.15
CA LEU A 79 1.30 -4.38 -18.84
C LEU A 79 2.52 -3.50 -18.51
N TRP A 80 3.47 -4.07 -17.78
CA TRP A 80 4.70 -3.36 -17.39
C TRP A 80 5.70 -3.24 -18.55
N LYS A 81 5.70 -4.20 -19.47
CA LYS A 81 6.48 -4.11 -20.72
C LYS A 81 5.88 -3.05 -21.65
N GLU A 82 4.54 -2.97 -21.74
CA GLU A 82 3.83 -1.94 -22.51
C GLU A 82 4.18 -0.52 -22.02
N SER A 83 4.23 -0.30 -20.70
CA SER A 83 4.62 0.99 -20.11
C SER A 83 6.13 1.27 -20.16
N GLY A 84 6.94 0.30 -20.55
CA GLY A 84 8.40 0.37 -20.52
C GLY A 84 9.02 0.32 -19.12
N ARG A 85 8.22 0.05 -18.08
CA ARG A 85 8.69 0.05 -16.69
C ARG A 85 9.19 -1.30 -16.20
N TYR A 86 8.95 -2.39 -16.93
CA TYR A 86 9.34 -3.74 -16.50
C TYR A 86 10.83 -3.85 -16.21
N ASP A 87 11.67 -3.37 -17.11
CA ASP A 87 13.13 -3.38 -16.94
C ASP A 87 13.62 -2.16 -16.14
N ALA A 88 13.03 -0.99 -16.40
CA ALA A 88 13.41 0.27 -15.74
C ALA A 88 13.20 0.25 -14.22
N TYR A 89 12.25 -0.52 -13.70
CA TYR A 89 12.01 -0.66 -12.26
C TYR A 89 13.17 -1.38 -11.53
N GLY A 90 13.93 -2.18 -12.24
CA GLY A 90 15.14 -2.81 -11.74
C GLY A 90 14.89 -3.96 -10.76
N LYS A 91 15.82 -4.09 -9.78
CA LYS A 91 15.87 -5.22 -8.84
C LYS A 91 14.82 -5.14 -7.71
N GLU A 92 14.21 -3.99 -7.51
CA GLU A 92 13.16 -3.84 -6.48
C GLU A 92 11.87 -4.57 -6.84
N MET A 93 11.67 -4.89 -8.12
CA MET A 93 10.52 -5.65 -8.59
C MET A 93 10.69 -7.13 -8.31
N LEU A 94 9.75 -7.72 -7.57
CA LEU A 94 9.67 -9.17 -7.40
C LEU A 94 9.04 -9.82 -8.62
N ARG A 95 9.86 -10.42 -9.48
CA ARG A 95 9.42 -11.14 -10.68
C ARG A 95 9.05 -12.57 -10.35
N ILE A 96 8.00 -13.07 -10.96
CA ILE A 96 7.43 -14.39 -10.70
C ILE A 96 7.17 -15.07 -12.05
N THR A 97 7.40 -16.37 -12.11
CA THR A 97 6.96 -17.20 -13.22
C THR A 97 5.90 -18.17 -12.69
N ASP A 98 4.79 -18.26 -13.36
CA ASP A 98 3.74 -19.22 -12.98
C ASP A 98 4.02 -20.63 -13.55
N ARG A 99 3.16 -21.59 -13.21
CA ARG A 99 3.29 -22.99 -13.68
C ARG A 99 3.19 -23.18 -15.19
N HIS A 100 2.77 -22.17 -15.93
CA HIS A 100 2.65 -22.17 -17.39
C HIS A 100 3.71 -21.27 -18.05
N ASP A 101 4.79 -20.98 -17.34
CA ASP A 101 5.92 -20.14 -17.78
C ASP A 101 5.52 -18.69 -18.15
N ARG A 102 4.37 -18.20 -17.62
CA ARG A 102 3.97 -16.80 -17.82
C ARG A 102 4.69 -15.90 -16.85
N GLU A 103 5.28 -14.84 -17.38
CA GLU A 103 5.96 -13.83 -16.58
C GLU A 103 4.93 -12.92 -15.88
N MET A 104 5.11 -12.81 -14.60
CA MET A 104 4.27 -12.02 -13.70
C MET A 104 5.16 -11.27 -12.71
N LEU A 105 4.56 -10.40 -11.91
CA LEU A 105 5.26 -9.72 -10.82
C LEU A 105 4.33 -9.52 -9.63
N TYR A 106 4.90 -9.38 -8.45
CA TYR A 106 4.17 -8.85 -7.31
C TYR A 106 4.17 -7.33 -7.40
N GLY A 107 2.99 -6.71 -7.45
CA GLY A 107 2.83 -5.29 -7.73
C GLY A 107 3.52 -4.39 -6.71
N PRO A 108 4.57 -3.64 -7.12
CA PRO A 108 5.16 -2.61 -6.28
C PRO A 108 4.33 -1.33 -6.26
N THR A 109 3.45 -1.17 -7.23
CA THR A 109 2.49 -0.08 -7.45
C THR A 109 1.45 -0.52 -8.47
N ASN A 110 0.43 0.28 -8.79
CA ASN A 110 -0.69 -0.16 -9.64
C ASN A 110 -1.04 0.80 -10.79
N GLU A 111 -0.14 1.69 -11.21
CA GLU A 111 -0.39 2.61 -12.33
C GLU A 111 -0.79 1.85 -13.59
N GLU A 112 -0.10 0.75 -13.91
CA GLU A 112 -0.38 -0.06 -15.10
C GLU A 112 -1.76 -0.68 -15.05
N VAL A 113 -2.10 -1.31 -13.92
CA VAL A 113 -3.38 -2.00 -13.75
C VAL A 113 -4.55 -1.02 -13.76
N ILE A 114 -4.45 0.10 -13.03
CA ILE A 114 -5.54 1.08 -12.99
C ILE A 114 -5.73 1.78 -14.33
N THR A 115 -4.66 2.00 -15.09
CA THR A 115 -4.72 2.58 -16.43
C THR A 115 -5.38 1.61 -17.41
N ASP A 116 -5.10 0.31 -17.30
CA ASP A 116 -5.76 -0.71 -18.10
C ASP A 116 -7.26 -0.81 -17.80
N ILE A 117 -7.63 -0.79 -16.51
CA ILE A 117 -9.05 -0.73 -16.09
C ILE A 117 -9.71 0.52 -16.67
N PHE A 118 -9.08 1.68 -16.55
CA PHE A 118 -9.61 2.93 -17.07
C PHE A 118 -9.79 2.87 -18.60
N ARG A 119 -8.76 2.45 -19.34
CA ARG A 119 -8.78 2.27 -20.81
C ARG A 119 -9.91 1.34 -21.26
N SER A 120 -10.17 0.28 -20.50
CA SER A 120 -11.18 -0.73 -20.84
C SER A 120 -12.60 -0.24 -20.63
N HIS A 121 -12.85 0.59 -19.62
CA HIS A 121 -14.20 0.94 -19.17
C HIS A 121 -14.63 2.37 -19.50
N ILE A 122 -13.72 3.33 -19.61
CA ILE A 122 -14.05 4.71 -19.96
C ILE A 122 -14.06 4.90 -21.46
N LYS A 123 -15.20 5.26 -22.02
CA LYS A 123 -15.41 5.40 -23.47
C LYS A 123 -15.73 6.83 -23.88
N SER A 124 -15.97 7.73 -22.94
CA SER A 124 -16.31 9.12 -23.23
C SER A 124 -15.65 10.06 -22.24
N TYR A 125 -15.26 11.26 -22.72
CA TYR A 125 -14.81 12.34 -21.85
C TYR A 125 -15.87 12.78 -20.81
N LYS A 126 -17.15 12.48 -21.09
CA LYS A 126 -18.27 12.77 -20.16
C LYS A 126 -18.22 11.90 -18.91
N ASP A 127 -17.47 10.79 -18.94
CA ASP A 127 -17.27 9.93 -17.77
C ASP A 127 -16.25 10.48 -16.80
N LEU A 128 -15.51 11.53 -17.17
CA LEU A 128 -14.50 12.20 -16.36
C LEU A 128 -15.09 13.33 -15.50
N PRO A 129 -14.47 13.71 -14.40
CA PRO A 129 -13.29 13.08 -13.81
C PRO A 129 -13.62 11.77 -13.09
N LYS A 130 -12.61 10.91 -12.94
CA LYS A 130 -12.66 9.72 -12.07
C LYS A 130 -11.51 9.74 -11.09
N ASN A 131 -11.80 9.30 -9.87
CA ASN A 131 -10.80 9.22 -8.82
C ASN A 131 -11.00 7.89 -8.09
N LEU A 132 -10.02 6.99 -8.23
CA LEU A 132 -10.07 5.64 -7.68
C LEU A 132 -8.91 5.44 -6.71
N TYR A 133 -9.15 4.72 -5.64
CA TYR A 133 -8.08 4.34 -4.71
C TYR A 133 -8.24 2.89 -4.27
N HIS A 134 -7.17 2.33 -3.74
CA HIS A 134 -7.24 1.09 -2.98
C HIS A 134 -6.26 1.08 -1.81
N ILE A 135 -6.49 0.13 -0.89
CA ILE A 135 -5.59 -0.20 0.19
C ILE A 135 -5.17 -1.65 -0.03
N GLN A 136 -3.90 -1.85 -0.34
CA GLN A 136 -3.40 -3.16 -0.80
C GLN A 136 -1.96 -3.38 -0.36
N TRP A 137 -1.61 -4.63 -0.12
CA TRP A 137 -0.24 -5.05 0.10
C TRP A 137 0.61 -4.82 -1.13
N LYS A 138 1.81 -4.31 -0.90
CA LYS A 138 2.85 -4.08 -1.91
C LYS A 138 4.12 -4.79 -1.49
N PHE A 139 4.92 -5.12 -2.48
CA PHE A 139 6.27 -5.61 -2.25
C PHE A 139 7.27 -4.82 -3.09
N ARG A 140 8.31 -4.35 -2.42
CA ARG A 140 9.50 -3.75 -3.04
C ARG A 140 10.72 -4.37 -2.41
N ASP A 141 11.60 -4.97 -3.20
CA ASP A 141 12.82 -5.60 -2.69
C ASP A 141 13.85 -4.54 -2.29
N GLU A 142 13.48 -3.75 -1.29
CA GLU A 142 14.29 -2.67 -0.73
C GLU A 142 15.65 -3.21 -0.26
N ILE A 143 16.73 -2.65 -0.78
CA ILE A 143 18.09 -3.09 -0.49
C ILE A 143 18.50 -2.91 0.97
N ARG A 144 17.92 -1.91 1.65
CA ARG A 144 18.20 -1.59 3.06
C ARG A 144 16.91 -1.29 3.83
N PRO A 145 16.09 -2.31 4.09
CA PRO A 145 14.92 -2.12 4.94
C PRO A 145 15.35 -1.67 6.33
N ARG A 146 14.65 -0.68 6.90
CA ARG A 146 15.00 -0.06 8.18
C ARG A 146 13.79 0.59 8.82
N PHE A 147 13.94 0.95 10.09
CA PHE A 147 12.91 1.63 10.87
C PHE A 147 11.62 0.79 11.05
N GLY A 148 11.77 -0.53 11.18
CA GLY A 148 10.64 -1.44 11.37
C GLY A 148 9.67 -1.38 10.18
N VAL A 149 8.39 -1.19 10.48
CA VAL A 149 7.31 -1.13 9.46
C VAL A 149 7.33 0.15 8.62
N MET A 150 8.15 1.15 8.97
CA MET A 150 8.21 2.42 8.24
C MET A 150 8.88 2.29 6.86
N ARG A 151 9.86 1.39 6.72
CA ARG A 151 10.54 1.11 5.45
C ARG A 151 10.81 -0.39 5.32
N GLY A 152 9.71 -1.13 5.17
CA GLY A 152 9.72 -2.57 4.94
C GLY A 152 9.82 -2.93 3.46
N ARG A 153 9.90 -4.25 3.19
CA ARG A 153 9.82 -4.82 1.85
C ARG A 153 8.40 -5.20 1.47
N GLU A 154 7.65 -5.71 2.43
CA GLU A 154 6.21 -5.98 2.31
C GLU A 154 5.45 -5.02 3.22
N PHE A 155 4.53 -4.25 2.66
CA PHE A 155 3.81 -3.20 3.38
C PHE A 155 2.43 -2.92 2.78
N LEU A 156 1.53 -2.42 3.63
CA LEU A 156 0.22 -1.97 3.20
C LEU A 156 0.31 -0.52 2.71
N MET A 157 -0.19 -0.27 1.51
CA MET A 157 -0.20 1.06 0.90
C MET A 157 -1.62 1.46 0.52
N LYS A 158 -1.98 2.72 0.77
CA LYS A 158 -3.07 3.38 0.08
C LYS A 158 -2.47 4.16 -1.09
N ASP A 159 -2.87 3.84 -2.27
CA ASP A 159 -2.58 4.57 -3.49
C ASP A 159 -3.88 5.05 -4.14
N ASN A 160 -3.84 6.27 -4.70
CA ASN A 160 -4.97 6.93 -5.30
C ASN A 160 -4.59 7.44 -6.69
N TYR A 161 -5.52 7.30 -7.64
CA TYR A 161 -5.32 7.60 -9.04
C TYR A 161 -6.45 8.45 -9.55
N SER A 162 -6.15 9.63 -10.07
CA SER A 162 -7.12 10.51 -10.72
C SER A 162 -6.96 10.51 -12.23
N PHE A 163 -8.08 10.60 -12.92
CA PHE A 163 -8.17 10.70 -14.37
C PHE A 163 -9.03 11.92 -14.68
N ASP A 164 -8.41 12.90 -15.27
CA ASP A 164 -8.98 14.23 -15.49
C ASP A 164 -8.90 14.61 -16.99
N LEU A 165 -9.76 15.51 -17.43
CA LEU A 165 -9.80 15.88 -18.84
C LEU A 165 -8.76 16.93 -19.19
N THR A 166 -8.56 17.90 -18.29
CA THR A 166 -7.64 19.01 -18.47
C THR A 166 -6.57 19.05 -17.39
N LYS A 167 -5.52 19.81 -17.62
CA LYS A 167 -4.48 20.03 -16.60
C LYS A 167 -5.05 20.73 -15.36
N GLU A 168 -5.94 21.67 -15.56
CA GLU A 168 -6.61 22.43 -14.50
C GLU A 168 -7.44 21.49 -13.60
N ASP A 169 -8.17 20.55 -14.23
CA ASP A 169 -8.93 19.52 -13.50
C ASP A 169 -8.00 18.61 -12.70
N ALA A 170 -6.87 18.18 -13.26
CA ALA A 170 -5.87 17.37 -12.58
C ALA A 170 -5.25 18.12 -11.39
N GLU A 171 -4.96 19.41 -11.53
CA GLU A 171 -4.50 20.25 -10.42
C GLU A 171 -5.57 20.38 -9.32
N TYR A 172 -6.84 20.45 -9.67
CA TYR A 172 -7.93 20.47 -8.73
C TYR A 172 -8.04 19.12 -7.98
N SER A 173 -7.98 18.01 -8.69
CA SER A 173 -7.95 16.65 -8.12
C SER A 173 -6.76 16.48 -7.16
N TYR A 174 -5.59 16.96 -7.52
CA TYR A 174 -4.40 16.97 -6.65
C TYR A 174 -4.64 17.76 -5.36
N LYS A 175 -5.20 18.98 -5.45
CA LYS A 175 -5.53 19.80 -4.27
C LYS A 175 -6.53 19.14 -3.36
N LYS A 176 -7.56 18.48 -3.90
CA LYS A 176 -8.51 17.68 -3.11
C LYS A 176 -7.80 16.58 -2.33
N MET A 177 -6.90 15.86 -2.99
CA MET A 177 -6.14 14.78 -2.35
C MET A 177 -5.18 15.32 -1.30
N PHE A 178 -4.54 16.45 -1.53
CA PHE A 178 -3.70 17.12 -0.54
C PHE A 178 -4.49 17.42 0.74
N LEU A 179 -5.71 17.96 0.63
CA LEU A 179 -6.57 18.20 1.77
C LEU A 179 -7.02 16.93 2.48
N ALA A 180 -7.29 15.84 1.71
CA ALA A 180 -7.62 14.54 2.28
C ALA A 180 -6.46 13.97 3.11
N TYR A 181 -5.22 14.12 2.66
CA TYR A 181 -4.03 13.75 3.42
C TYR A 181 -3.88 14.56 4.72
N LEU A 182 -4.02 15.88 4.65
CA LEU A 182 -3.95 16.72 5.86
C LEU A 182 -4.99 16.30 6.90
N LYS A 183 -6.22 15.99 6.48
CA LYS A 183 -7.26 15.47 7.38
C LYS A 183 -6.88 14.11 7.95
N THR A 184 -6.36 13.22 7.13
CA THR A 184 -5.93 11.88 7.57
C THR A 184 -4.82 11.96 8.63
N PHE A 185 -3.86 12.86 8.47
CA PHE A 185 -2.78 13.05 9.45
C PHE A 185 -3.22 13.74 10.73
N ARG A 186 -4.29 14.54 10.66
CA ARG A 186 -4.88 15.16 11.84
C ARG A 186 -5.69 14.18 12.68
N ASP A 187 -6.48 13.31 12.04
CA ASP A 187 -7.42 12.37 12.67
C ASP A 187 -6.72 11.12 13.23
#